data_087d2939ee0b3f57333527ce717c9375
#
_entry.id   087d2939ee0b3f57333527ce717c9375
#
_cell.length_a   1.000
_cell.length_b   1.000
_cell.length_c   1.000
_cell.angle_alpha   90.00
_cell.angle_beta   90.00
_cell.angle_gamma   90.00
#
_symmetry.space_group_name_H-M   'P 1'
#
loop_
_entity.id
_entity.type
_entity.pdbx_description
1 polymer ?
#
loop_
_entity_poly.entity_id
_entity_poly.type
_entity_poly.pdbx_seq_one_letter_code
_entity_poly.pdbx_strand_id
1 'polypeptide(L)'
;EMSASLVGSEMCIRDSSDMTLLVNKFYALPEGYQPSDLVPLEDYACVQGEDYSCQTVEQIEMRKEAYDAYVKFCKAAAKNDINIRAIAGYRTYEYQKGLWDYYASVNGEEYANQYYARPGQSEHNSGLAVDITFNGYNFNEIENYDGYDWILKNMHKYGFILRYPEDKTDVTQYGYESWHIRYVGKEAATKIYKNNWTLEEYHGSK
;
A
#
# COMPACT_ATOMS: atom_id res chain seq x y z
N GLU A 1 14.36 28.84 22.59
CA GLU A 1 14.69 27.51 23.11
C GLU A 1 13.41 26.78 23.44
N MET A 2 12.91 25.96 22.51
CA MET A 2 11.95 24.91 22.84
C MET A 2 12.45 23.63 22.19
N SER A 3 13.17 22.88 23.00
CA SER A 3 13.58 21.52 22.75
C SER A 3 12.32 20.64 22.73
N ALA A 4 11.83 20.30 21.60
CA ALA A 4 10.81 19.28 21.45
C ALA A 4 11.48 17.92 21.29
N SER A 5 11.91 17.36 22.41
CA SER A 5 12.17 15.93 22.53
C SER A 5 10.82 15.22 22.64
N LEU A 6 10.26 14.80 21.51
CA LEU A 6 9.24 13.77 21.45
C LEU A 6 9.89 12.52 20.85
N VAL A 7 10.79 11.94 21.63
CA VAL A 7 11.23 10.57 21.47
C VAL A 7 10.19 9.68 22.13
N GLY A 8 9.46 8.94 21.29
CA GLY A 8 9.03 7.58 21.57
C GLY A 8 8.05 7.36 22.71
N SER A 9 6.76 7.27 22.41
CA SER A 9 6.06 6.12 22.93
C SER A 9 6.53 4.92 22.08
N GLU A 10 7.25 4.00 22.71
CA GLU A 10 7.39 2.62 22.19
C GLU A 10 5.97 2.08 21.98
N MET A 11 5.46 2.25 20.74
CA MET A 11 4.29 1.51 20.34
C MET A 11 4.77 0.08 20.25
N CYS A 12 4.50 -0.70 21.31
CA CYS A 12 4.61 -2.15 21.23
C CYS A 12 4.03 -2.55 19.90
N ILE A 13 4.85 -3.13 19.01
CA ILE A 13 4.40 -3.79 17.81
C ILE A 13 3.38 -4.81 18.30
N ARG A 14 2.11 -4.42 18.24
CA ARG A 14 1.03 -5.35 18.49
C ARG A 14 1.19 -6.41 17.45
N ASP A 15 1.33 -7.61 17.92
CA ASP A 15 1.45 -8.88 17.24
C ASP A 15 1.52 -8.78 15.70
N SER A 16 2.51 -9.44 15.10
CA SER A 16 2.68 -9.54 13.62
C SER A 16 1.43 -10.07 12.89
N SER A 17 0.39 -10.48 13.61
CA SER A 17 -0.91 -10.92 13.10
C SER A 17 -1.91 -9.77 12.87
N ASP A 18 -1.65 -8.53 13.33
CA ASP A 18 -2.59 -7.42 13.15
C ASP A 18 -2.55 -6.88 11.72
N MET A 19 -3.52 -7.32 10.90
CA MET A 19 -3.66 -6.85 9.51
C MET A 19 -4.09 -5.38 9.43
N THR A 20 -4.60 -4.80 10.52
CA THR A 20 -4.98 -3.37 10.58
C THR A 20 -3.86 -2.48 11.08
N LEU A 21 -2.63 -3.00 11.26
CA LEU A 21 -1.47 -2.26 11.71
C LEU A 21 -1.33 -0.93 10.92
N LEU A 22 -1.37 0.18 11.65
CA LEU A 22 -1.22 1.52 11.07
C LEU A 22 0.26 1.82 10.84
N VAL A 23 0.63 2.07 9.60
CA VAL A 23 1.96 2.50 9.18
C VAL A 23 1.79 3.80 8.39
N ASN A 24 2.39 4.89 8.85
CA ASN A 24 2.32 6.20 8.21
C ASN A 24 3.42 7.13 8.75
N LYS A 25 3.33 8.44 8.48
CA LYS A 25 4.33 9.43 8.93
C LYS A 25 4.49 9.54 10.46
N PHE A 26 3.53 9.05 11.24
CA PHE A 26 3.54 9.11 12.71
C PHE A 26 3.84 7.75 13.35
N TYR A 27 3.60 6.67 12.65
CA TYR A 27 3.76 5.30 13.11
C TYR A 27 4.66 4.53 12.15
N ALA A 28 5.92 4.38 12.54
CA ALA A 28 6.93 3.71 11.72
C ALA A 28 7.20 2.29 12.24
N LEU A 29 7.44 1.39 11.30
CA LEU A 29 8.00 0.07 11.60
C LEU A 29 9.48 0.21 11.99
N PRO A 30 9.99 -0.61 12.91
CA PRO A 30 11.40 -0.55 13.31
C PRO A 30 12.33 -0.95 12.15
N GLU A 31 13.57 -0.47 12.22
CA GLU A 31 14.62 -0.93 11.34
C GLU A 31 14.78 -2.45 11.41
N GLY A 32 14.95 -3.08 10.25
CA GLY A 32 15.04 -4.55 10.15
C GLY A 32 13.72 -5.29 10.28
N TYR A 33 12.57 -4.60 10.37
CA TYR A 33 11.28 -5.28 10.33
C TYR A 33 11.09 -6.01 9.01
N GLN A 34 10.80 -7.31 9.11
CA GLN A 34 10.47 -8.16 7.98
C GLN A 34 9.39 -9.16 8.39
N PRO A 35 8.25 -9.22 7.68
CA PRO A 35 7.26 -10.26 7.90
C PRO A 35 7.86 -11.65 7.63
N SER A 36 7.52 -12.63 8.46
CA SER A 36 8.02 -14.01 8.32
C SER A 36 7.21 -14.87 7.34
N ASP A 37 6.08 -14.35 6.86
CA ASP A 37 5.08 -15.06 6.06
C ASP A 37 4.94 -14.47 4.64
N LEU A 38 6.01 -13.88 4.11
CA LEU A 38 6.04 -13.37 2.73
C LEU A 38 5.95 -14.51 1.73
N VAL A 39 5.16 -14.31 0.67
CA VAL A 39 5.01 -15.22 -0.46
C VAL A 39 5.02 -14.43 -1.78
N PRO A 40 5.62 -14.98 -2.84
CA PRO A 40 5.69 -14.34 -4.15
C PRO A 40 4.34 -14.37 -4.88
N LEU A 41 4.08 -13.30 -5.64
CA LEU A 41 2.86 -13.11 -6.44
C LEU A 41 2.95 -13.67 -7.87
N GLU A 42 3.88 -14.53 -8.18
CA GLU A 42 4.25 -15.06 -9.51
C GLU A 42 3.22 -14.85 -10.65
N ASP A 43 2.05 -15.53 -10.58
CA ASP A 43 1.01 -15.48 -11.62
C ASP A 43 0.20 -14.17 -11.66
N TYR A 44 0.32 -13.33 -10.65
CA TYR A 44 -0.49 -12.10 -10.45
C TYR A 44 0.36 -10.83 -10.41
N ALA A 45 1.66 -10.97 -10.57
CA ALA A 45 2.58 -9.88 -10.81
C ALA A 45 2.55 -9.46 -12.28
N CYS A 46 2.91 -8.23 -12.56
CA CYS A 46 3.15 -7.79 -13.93
C CYS A 46 4.39 -8.48 -14.49
N VAL A 47 4.43 -8.68 -15.80
CA VAL A 47 5.58 -9.26 -16.50
C VAL A 47 6.34 -8.13 -17.18
N GLN A 48 7.64 -8.04 -16.90
CA GLN A 48 8.48 -7.00 -17.50
C GLN A 48 8.46 -7.11 -19.03
N GLY A 49 8.12 -6.00 -19.68
CA GLY A 49 8.04 -5.90 -21.16
C GLY A 49 6.69 -6.29 -21.77
N GLU A 50 5.76 -6.87 -21.03
CA GLU A 50 4.39 -7.13 -21.47
C GLU A 50 3.42 -6.01 -21.04
N ASP A 51 3.80 -5.26 -20.00
CA ASP A 51 3.00 -4.17 -19.47
C ASP A 51 3.84 -2.91 -19.37
N TYR A 52 3.31 -1.77 -19.83
CA TYR A 52 4.00 -0.49 -19.83
C TYR A 52 4.44 -0.04 -18.44
N SER A 53 3.71 -0.43 -17.42
CA SER A 53 3.95 -0.08 -16.01
C SER A 53 4.93 -1.03 -15.31
N CYS A 54 5.28 -2.15 -15.92
CA CYS A 54 6.10 -3.18 -15.30
C CYS A 54 7.59 -2.91 -15.49
N GLN A 55 8.17 -2.11 -14.61
CA GLN A 55 9.59 -1.76 -14.64
C GLN A 55 10.44 -2.53 -13.63
N THR A 56 9.81 -3.31 -12.74
CA THR A 56 10.56 -4.02 -11.70
C THR A 56 11.06 -5.37 -12.18
N VAL A 57 12.32 -5.65 -11.86
CA VAL A 57 12.96 -6.97 -12.05
C VAL A 57 12.93 -7.82 -10.77
N GLU A 58 12.39 -7.26 -9.68
CA GLU A 58 12.37 -7.90 -8.38
C GLU A 58 11.11 -8.74 -8.21
N GLN A 59 11.22 -9.81 -7.45
CA GLN A 59 10.08 -10.64 -7.08
C GLN A 59 9.13 -9.83 -6.19
N ILE A 60 7.87 -9.70 -6.63
CA ILE A 60 6.84 -9.01 -5.86
C ILE A 60 6.28 -9.96 -4.82
N GLU A 61 6.30 -9.56 -3.56
CA GLU A 61 5.87 -10.38 -2.43
C GLU A 61 4.81 -9.68 -1.59
N MET A 62 3.97 -10.47 -0.95
CA MET A 62 3.00 -10.04 0.06
C MET A 62 2.99 -11.02 1.22
N ARG A 63 2.45 -10.60 2.36
CA ARG A 63 2.12 -11.52 3.45
C ARG A 63 1.06 -12.54 3.00
N LYS A 64 1.21 -13.77 3.47
CA LYS A 64 0.42 -14.93 3.02
C LYS A 64 -1.10 -14.69 3.04
N GLU A 65 -1.64 -14.10 4.12
CA GLU A 65 -3.08 -13.83 4.21
C GLU A 65 -3.54 -12.80 3.18
N ALA A 66 -2.76 -11.72 3.01
CA ALA A 66 -3.02 -10.70 1.99
C ALA A 66 -2.93 -11.27 0.59
N TYR A 67 -1.93 -12.13 0.31
CA TYR A 67 -1.80 -12.86 -0.94
C TYR A 67 -3.03 -13.71 -1.27
N ASP A 68 -3.49 -14.53 -0.31
CA ASP A 68 -4.66 -15.40 -0.53
C ASP A 68 -5.94 -14.59 -0.83
N ALA A 69 -6.05 -13.41 -0.20
CA ALA A 69 -7.14 -12.47 -0.47
C ALA A 69 -6.99 -11.80 -1.85
N TYR A 70 -5.77 -11.40 -2.20
CA TYR A 70 -5.44 -10.76 -3.48
C TYR A 70 -5.74 -11.70 -4.66
N VAL A 71 -5.32 -12.97 -4.59
CA VAL A 71 -5.64 -13.99 -5.61
C VAL A 71 -7.14 -14.15 -5.81
N LYS A 72 -7.92 -14.16 -4.73
CA LYS A 72 -9.40 -14.23 -4.82
C LYS A 72 -9.99 -12.98 -5.47
N PHE A 73 -9.43 -11.81 -5.16
CA PHE A 73 -9.82 -10.53 -5.74
C PHE A 73 -9.53 -10.50 -7.25
N CYS A 74 -8.31 -10.85 -7.67
CA CYS A 74 -7.93 -10.93 -9.08
C CYS A 74 -8.81 -11.91 -9.87
N LYS A 75 -9.09 -13.09 -9.31
CA LYS A 75 -9.99 -14.07 -9.95
C LYS A 75 -11.43 -13.58 -10.09
N ALA A 76 -11.89 -12.75 -9.17
CA ALA A 76 -13.22 -12.14 -9.27
C ALA A 76 -13.27 -11.00 -10.28
N ALA A 77 -12.21 -10.17 -10.35
CA ALA A 77 -12.05 -9.10 -11.32
C ALA A 77 -11.99 -9.66 -12.76
N ALA A 78 -11.25 -10.74 -12.97
CA ALA A 78 -11.11 -11.39 -14.28
C ALA A 78 -12.45 -11.89 -14.86
N LYS A 79 -13.45 -12.20 -14.03
CA LYS A 79 -14.81 -12.52 -14.49
C LYS A 79 -15.58 -11.33 -15.07
N ASN A 80 -15.05 -10.14 -14.90
CA ASN A 80 -15.57 -8.88 -15.42
C ASN A 80 -14.59 -8.24 -16.42
N ASP A 81 -13.71 -9.04 -17.03
CA ASP A 81 -12.70 -8.62 -17.99
C ASP A 81 -11.66 -7.60 -17.43
N ILE A 82 -11.45 -7.65 -16.11
CA ILE A 82 -10.49 -6.81 -15.40
C ILE A 82 -9.33 -7.70 -14.93
N ASN A 83 -8.22 -7.66 -15.65
CA ASN A 83 -7.03 -8.45 -15.36
C ASN A 83 -6.05 -7.64 -14.48
N ILE A 84 -6.24 -7.70 -13.16
CA ILE A 84 -5.39 -6.99 -12.19
C ILE A 84 -4.01 -7.64 -12.13
N ARG A 85 -2.95 -6.80 -12.09
CA ARG A 85 -1.56 -7.18 -11.89
C ARG A 85 -0.92 -6.30 -10.81
N ALA A 86 -0.11 -6.90 -9.95
CA ALA A 86 0.71 -6.19 -9.00
C ALA A 86 1.96 -5.63 -9.69
N ILE A 87 2.31 -4.39 -9.39
CA ILE A 87 3.53 -3.71 -9.88
C ILE A 87 4.55 -3.45 -8.78
N ALA A 88 4.11 -3.40 -7.52
CA ALA A 88 4.99 -3.35 -6.35
C ALA A 88 4.28 -4.03 -5.17
N GLY A 89 5.07 -4.67 -4.29
CA GLY A 89 4.59 -5.32 -3.07
C GLY A 89 5.49 -4.98 -1.89
N TYR A 90 5.90 -5.99 -1.11
CA TYR A 90 6.81 -5.80 0.00
C TYR A 90 8.10 -5.10 -0.45
N ARG A 91 8.53 -4.14 0.37
CA ARG A 91 9.82 -3.46 0.23
C ARG A 91 10.59 -3.57 1.55
N THR A 92 11.88 -3.91 1.49
CA THR A 92 12.74 -3.88 2.69
C THR A 92 12.89 -2.46 3.21
N TYR A 93 13.29 -2.33 4.47
CA TYR A 93 13.62 -1.03 5.07
C TYR A 93 14.75 -0.33 4.28
N GLU A 94 15.79 -1.08 3.90
CA GLU A 94 16.95 -0.59 3.15
C GLU A 94 16.58 -0.12 1.74
N TYR A 95 15.70 -0.88 1.05
CA TYR A 95 15.21 -0.46 -0.26
C TYR A 95 14.46 0.88 -0.15
N GLN A 96 13.54 0.99 0.81
CA GLN A 96 12.77 2.22 1.03
C GLN A 96 13.68 3.38 1.42
N LYS A 97 14.74 3.11 2.20
CA LYS A 97 15.75 4.12 2.54
C LYS A 97 16.47 4.63 1.30
N GLY A 98 16.94 3.73 0.44
CA GLY A 98 17.60 4.08 -0.81
C GLY A 98 16.71 4.90 -1.73
N LEU A 99 15.43 4.53 -1.83
CA LEU A 99 14.43 5.24 -2.62
C LEU A 99 14.23 6.67 -2.10
N TRP A 100 14.01 6.84 -0.80
CA TRP A 100 13.82 8.15 -0.19
C TRP A 100 15.07 9.03 -0.31
N ASP A 101 16.25 8.49 0.01
CA ASP A 101 17.54 9.19 -0.08
C ASP A 101 17.82 9.68 -1.52
N TYR A 102 17.50 8.85 -2.53
CA TYR A 102 17.65 9.23 -3.92
C TYR A 102 16.79 10.45 -4.27
N TYR A 103 15.49 10.40 -3.99
CA TYR A 103 14.59 11.51 -4.33
C TYR A 103 14.86 12.76 -3.48
N ALA A 104 15.27 12.60 -2.23
CA ALA A 104 15.73 13.72 -1.40
C ALA A 104 16.97 14.40 -1.99
N SER A 105 17.91 13.63 -2.54
CA SER A 105 19.13 14.17 -3.15
C SER A 105 18.87 14.89 -4.47
N VAL A 106 17.90 14.42 -5.27
CA VAL A 106 17.61 14.96 -6.62
C VAL A 106 16.62 16.13 -6.57
N ASN A 107 15.57 16.02 -5.74
CA ASN A 107 14.44 16.94 -5.72
C ASN A 107 14.33 17.74 -4.42
N GLY A 108 15.13 17.41 -3.41
CA GLY A 108 15.08 18.00 -2.08
C GLY A 108 14.19 17.22 -1.11
N GLU A 109 14.45 17.37 0.19
CA GLU A 109 13.75 16.63 1.24
C GLU A 109 12.25 16.95 1.30
N GLU A 110 11.84 18.18 1.02
CA GLU A 110 10.43 18.59 1.04
C GLU A 110 9.64 17.80 0.00
N TYR A 111 10.16 17.71 -1.24
CA TYR A 111 9.58 16.89 -2.29
C TYR A 111 9.55 15.41 -1.91
N ALA A 112 10.67 14.87 -1.42
CA ALA A 112 10.73 13.48 -1.01
C ALA A 112 9.71 13.17 0.11
N ASN A 113 9.57 14.03 1.10
CA ASN A 113 8.58 13.86 2.19
C ASN A 113 7.12 13.94 1.72
N GLN A 114 6.85 14.62 0.60
CA GLN A 114 5.51 14.74 0.06
C GLN A 114 5.08 13.48 -0.71
N TYR A 115 6.00 12.89 -1.48
CA TYR A 115 5.68 11.83 -2.43
C TYR A 115 6.25 10.46 -2.06
N TYR A 116 7.19 10.39 -1.13
CA TYR A 116 7.86 9.14 -0.74
C TYR A 116 7.87 9.00 0.78
N ALA A 117 7.43 7.83 1.25
CA ALA A 117 7.52 7.53 2.67
C ALA A 117 8.98 7.34 3.11
N ARG A 118 9.33 7.84 4.28
CA ARG A 118 10.60 7.51 4.94
C ARG A 118 10.68 6.01 5.23
N PRO A 119 11.89 5.43 5.38
CA PRO A 119 12.05 4.04 5.76
C PRO A 119 11.29 3.74 7.07
N GLY A 120 10.56 2.64 7.08
CA GLY A 120 9.65 2.27 8.18
C GLY A 120 8.27 2.95 8.14
N GLN A 121 8.10 4.07 7.43
CA GLN A 121 6.82 4.78 7.29
C GLN A 121 6.03 4.38 6.03
N SER A 122 6.60 3.49 5.21
CA SER A 122 5.94 2.94 4.03
C SER A 122 5.12 1.71 4.39
N GLU A 123 3.87 1.64 3.95
CA GLU A 123 3.05 0.43 4.13
C GLU A 123 3.60 -0.79 3.38
N HIS A 124 4.39 -0.58 2.32
CA HIS A 124 5.10 -1.66 1.64
C HIS A 124 6.08 -2.40 2.57
N ASN A 125 6.64 -1.72 3.58
CA ASN A 125 7.47 -2.40 4.59
C ASN A 125 6.67 -3.40 5.45
N SER A 126 5.35 -3.27 5.52
CA SER A 126 4.49 -4.21 6.26
C SER A 126 4.18 -5.51 5.50
N GLY A 127 4.38 -5.54 4.17
CA GLY A 127 3.96 -6.64 3.30
C GLY A 127 2.44 -6.74 3.11
N LEU A 128 1.68 -5.72 3.53
CA LEU A 128 0.21 -5.66 3.45
C LEU A 128 -0.30 -4.72 2.36
N ALA A 129 0.58 -3.93 1.74
CA ALA A 129 0.25 -3.05 0.63
C ALA A 129 0.72 -3.63 -0.70
N VAL A 130 0.00 -3.31 -1.75
CA VAL A 130 0.34 -3.66 -3.12
C VAL A 130 -0.09 -2.53 -4.05
N ASP A 131 0.81 -2.14 -4.93
CA ASP A 131 0.49 -1.25 -6.05
C ASP A 131 0.00 -2.08 -7.22
N ILE A 132 -1.08 -1.67 -7.85
CA ILE A 132 -1.74 -2.43 -8.92
C ILE A 132 -1.86 -1.64 -10.22
N THR A 133 -1.92 -2.38 -11.31
CA THR A 133 -2.51 -1.96 -12.57
C THR A 133 -3.53 -3.01 -13.04
N PHE A 134 -4.24 -2.75 -14.13
CA PHE A 134 -5.09 -3.75 -14.78
C PHE A 134 -5.13 -3.52 -16.29
N ASN A 135 -5.34 -4.60 -17.04
CA ASN A 135 -5.46 -4.61 -18.50
C ASN A 135 -4.31 -3.91 -19.25
N GLY A 136 -3.11 -3.82 -18.63
CA GLY A 136 -1.94 -3.16 -19.23
C GLY A 136 -1.98 -1.64 -19.20
N TYR A 137 -2.89 -1.03 -18.45
CA TYR A 137 -2.99 0.43 -18.34
C TYR A 137 -1.85 1.03 -17.51
N ASN A 138 -1.56 2.32 -17.77
CA ASN A 138 -0.61 3.05 -16.95
C ASN A 138 -1.12 3.20 -15.52
N PHE A 139 -0.38 2.71 -14.52
CA PHE A 139 -0.82 2.69 -13.13
C PHE A 139 -1.08 4.08 -12.55
N ASN A 140 -0.37 5.13 -13.03
CA ASN A 140 -0.53 6.49 -12.53
C ASN A 140 -1.86 7.15 -12.89
N GLU A 141 -2.69 6.51 -13.70
CA GLU A 141 -3.93 7.06 -14.24
C GLU A 141 -5.02 5.99 -14.43
N ILE A 142 -4.89 4.87 -13.68
CA ILE A 142 -5.84 3.74 -13.80
C ILE A 142 -7.28 4.13 -13.45
N GLU A 143 -7.47 5.19 -12.68
CA GLU A 143 -8.79 5.74 -12.33
C GLU A 143 -9.56 6.25 -13.55
N ASN A 144 -8.89 6.55 -14.66
CA ASN A 144 -9.50 7.06 -15.89
C ASN A 144 -10.03 5.94 -16.82
N TYR A 145 -9.80 4.66 -16.49
CA TYR A 145 -10.15 3.55 -17.35
C TYR A 145 -11.37 2.77 -16.86
N ASP A 146 -12.14 2.26 -17.82
CA ASP A 146 -13.28 1.40 -17.53
C ASP A 146 -12.85 0.17 -16.72
N GLY A 147 -13.57 -0.11 -15.64
CA GLY A 147 -13.25 -1.18 -14.70
C GLY A 147 -12.72 -0.71 -13.36
N TYR A 148 -12.14 0.49 -13.25
CA TYR A 148 -11.66 1.01 -11.96
C TYR A 148 -12.79 1.15 -10.92
N ASP A 149 -13.96 1.62 -11.35
CA ASP A 149 -15.17 1.68 -10.53
C ASP A 149 -15.55 0.32 -9.93
N TRP A 150 -15.38 -0.76 -10.71
CA TRP A 150 -15.62 -2.11 -10.20
C TRP A 150 -14.59 -2.48 -9.12
N ILE A 151 -13.32 -2.12 -9.32
CA ILE A 151 -12.24 -2.34 -8.35
C ILE A 151 -12.62 -1.67 -7.02
N LEU A 152 -12.92 -0.37 -7.02
CA LEU A 152 -13.30 0.39 -5.84
C LEU A 152 -14.53 -0.19 -5.11
N LYS A 153 -15.58 -0.57 -5.86
CA LYS A 153 -16.81 -1.13 -5.31
C LYS A 153 -16.67 -2.54 -4.74
N ASN A 154 -15.59 -3.27 -5.09
CA ASN A 154 -15.49 -4.68 -4.73
C ASN A 154 -14.28 -5.04 -3.87
N MET A 155 -13.19 -4.25 -3.87
CA MET A 155 -11.97 -4.60 -3.15
C MET A 155 -12.21 -4.87 -1.65
N HIS A 156 -13.12 -4.11 -1.00
CA HIS A 156 -13.43 -4.30 0.42
C HIS A 156 -13.98 -5.69 0.76
N LYS A 157 -14.65 -6.38 -0.20
CA LYS A 157 -15.18 -7.73 -0.03
C LYS A 157 -14.07 -8.77 0.07
N TYR A 158 -12.86 -8.39 -0.34
CA TYR A 158 -11.65 -9.20 -0.28
C TYR A 158 -10.66 -8.72 0.78
N GLY A 159 -11.03 -7.70 1.56
CA GLY A 159 -10.22 -7.19 2.66
C GLY A 159 -9.27 -6.05 2.28
N PHE A 160 -9.41 -5.48 1.08
CA PHE A 160 -8.61 -4.36 0.62
C PHE A 160 -9.35 -3.04 0.72
N ILE A 161 -8.59 -1.97 0.91
CA ILE A 161 -9.04 -0.58 0.86
C ILE A 161 -8.18 0.22 -0.13
N LEU A 162 -8.76 1.26 -0.74
CA LEU A 162 -7.96 2.33 -1.34
C LEU A 162 -7.33 3.12 -0.20
N ARG A 163 -5.99 3.10 -0.13
CA ARG A 163 -5.30 3.60 1.07
C ARG A 163 -5.25 5.12 1.14
N TYR A 164 -5.07 5.77 0.01
CA TYR A 164 -4.88 7.21 -0.12
C TYR A 164 -5.91 7.83 -1.05
N PRO A 165 -7.19 7.96 -0.59
CA PRO A 165 -8.26 8.57 -1.40
C PRO A 165 -8.03 10.07 -1.60
N GLU A 166 -8.51 10.61 -2.72
CA GLU A 166 -8.31 12.00 -3.13
C GLU A 166 -8.85 13.02 -2.13
N ASP A 167 -10.03 12.72 -1.55
CA ASP A 167 -10.73 13.59 -0.60
C ASP A 167 -10.23 13.48 0.86
N LYS A 168 -9.14 12.72 1.11
CA LYS A 168 -8.64 12.39 2.46
C LYS A 168 -7.15 12.72 2.68
N THR A 169 -6.55 13.50 1.82
CA THR A 169 -5.11 13.85 1.89
C THR A 169 -4.74 14.56 3.20
N ASP A 170 -5.66 15.35 3.77
CA ASP A 170 -5.46 16.02 5.06
C ASP A 170 -5.38 15.03 6.25
N VAL A 171 -5.98 13.85 6.12
CA VAL A 171 -5.98 12.80 7.13
C VAL A 171 -4.80 11.87 6.95
N THR A 172 -4.59 11.38 5.74
CA THR A 172 -3.53 10.41 5.43
C THR A 172 -2.15 11.02 5.37
N GLN A 173 -2.07 12.34 5.10
CA GLN A 173 -0.83 13.09 4.88
C GLN A 173 -0.03 12.66 3.64
N TYR A 174 -0.65 11.86 2.76
CA TYR A 174 -0.12 11.46 1.45
C TYR A 174 -1.06 11.95 0.34
N GLY A 175 -0.52 12.15 -0.86
CA GLY A 175 -1.28 12.46 -2.04
C GLY A 175 -2.21 11.32 -2.45
N TYR A 176 -3.12 11.61 -3.38
CA TYR A 176 -3.98 10.57 -3.97
C TYR A 176 -3.15 9.53 -4.73
N GLU A 177 -3.42 8.27 -4.49
CA GLU A 177 -2.79 7.15 -5.19
C GLU A 177 -3.87 6.12 -5.59
N SER A 178 -4.31 6.17 -6.84
CA SER A 178 -5.35 5.27 -7.38
C SER A 178 -4.92 3.81 -7.41
N TRP A 179 -3.61 3.57 -7.49
CA TRP A 179 -2.99 2.25 -7.60
C TRP A 179 -2.70 1.57 -6.27
N HIS A 180 -2.57 2.32 -5.17
CA HIS A 180 -2.12 1.80 -3.88
C HIS A 180 -3.27 1.25 -3.07
N ILE A 181 -3.35 -0.08 -2.97
CA ILE A 181 -4.35 -0.76 -2.15
C ILE A 181 -3.71 -1.46 -0.95
N ARG A 182 -4.41 -1.42 0.19
CA ARG A 182 -3.95 -1.98 1.45
C ARG A 182 -4.87 -3.08 1.94
N TYR A 183 -4.30 -4.24 2.30
CA TYR A 183 -5.02 -5.30 2.99
C TYR A 183 -5.17 -4.99 4.48
N VAL A 184 -6.40 -5.08 4.99
CA VAL A 184 -6.76 -4.84 6.40
C VAL A 184 -7.72 -5.90 6.95
N GLY A 185 -7.98 -6.96 6.17
CA GLY A 185 -9.00 -7.96 6.49
C GLY A 185 -10.41 -7.50 6.13
N LYS A 186 -11.30 -8.46 5.86
CA LYS A 186 -12.66 -8.18 5.31
C LYS A 186 -13.54 -7.34 6.23
N GLU A 187 -13.45 -7.59 7.54
CA GLU A 187 -14.30 -6.89 8.51
C GLU A 187 -13.94 -5.40 8.55
N ALA A 188 -12.64 -5.09 8.74
CA ALA A 188 -12.14 -3.72 8.75
C ALA A 188 -12.38 -3.02 7.41
N ALA A 189 -12.03 -3.65 6.29
CA ALA A 189 -12.23 -3.11 4.95
C ALA A 189 -13.71 -2.77 4.67
N THR A 190 -14.64 -3.64 5.11
CA THR A 190 -16.07 -3.39 4.94
C THR A 190 -16.57 -2.23 5.81
N LYS A 191 -16.05 -2.07 7.02
CA LYS A 191 -16.38 -0.91 7.89
C LYS A 191 -15.85 0.38 7.29
N ILE A 192 -14.59 0.37 6.85
CA ILE A 192 -13.93 1.51 6.20
C ILE A 192 -14.71 1.94 4.96
N TYR A 193 -15.03 1.01 4.07
CA TYR A 193 -15.81 1.28 2.85
C TYR A 193 -17.19 1.87 3.15
N LYS A 194 -17.96 1.31 4.09
CA LYS A 194 -19.31 1.74 4.42
C LYS A 194 -19.38 3.14 5.02
N ASN A 195 -18.34 3.55 5.73
CA ASN A 195 -18.29 4.83 6.42
C ASN A 195 -17.45 5.89 5.67
N ASN A 196 -16.90 5.55 4.52
CA ASN A 196 -15.93 6.39 3.79
C ASN A 196 -14.77 6.85 4.70
N TRP A 197 -14.19 5.91 5.44
CA TRP A 197 -13.07 6.17 6.35
C TRP A 197 -11.72 5.90 5.69
N THR A 198 -10.68 6.53 6.23
CA THR A 198 -9.30 6.07 6.07
C THR A 198 -8.96 5.03 7.14
N LEU A 199 -7.76 4.43 7.04
CA LEU A 199 -7.26 3.54 8.09
C LEU A 199 -7.01 4.33 9.40
N GLU A 200 -6.59 5.59 9.32
CA GLU A 200 -6.44 6.50 10.45
C GLU A 200 -7.77 6.74 11.17
N GLU A 201 -8.84 7.04 10.41
CA GLU A 201 -10.18 7.26 10.96
C GLU A 201 -10.73 5.97 11.59
N TYR A 202 -10.46 4.82 10.98
CA TYR A 202 -10.83 3.51 11.56
C TYR A 202 -10.19 3.27 12.92
N HIS A 203 -8.94 3.68 13.12
CA HIS A 203 -8.25 3.60 14.40
C HIS A 203 -8.59 4.73 15.37
N GLY A 204 -9.36 5.74 14.93
CA GLY A 204 -9.63 6.95 15.72
C GLY A 204 -8.41 7.85 15.85
N SER A 205 -7.42 7.71 14.97
CA SER A 205 -6.23 8.56 14.89
C SER A 205 -6.54 9.73 13.96
N LYS A 206 -6.62 10.94 14.50
CA LYS A 206 -6.82 12.20 13.75
C LYS A 206 -5.66 13.14 13.99
#